data_38686f89b40ac1720cb36f315e6a6ba2
#
_entry.id   38686f89b40ac1720cb36f315e6a6ba2
#
_cell.length_a   1.000
_cell.length_b   1.000
_cell.length_c   1.000
_cell.angle_alpha   90.00
_cell.angle_beta   90.00
_cell.angle_gamma   90.00
#
_symmetry.space_group_name_H-M   'P 1'
#
loop_
_entity.id
_entity.type
_entity.pdbx_description
1 polymer ?
#
loop_
_entity_poly.entity_id
_entity_poly.type
_entity_poly.pdbx_seq_one_letter_code
_entity_poly.pdbx_strand_id
1 'polypeptide(L)'
;ARALGMTLGVPSFDRYWAYRFMHALGSPNVYGADGACEVSRLTGWEHSLGYSPASDLAHTNCIMYLGRSIVDSSTMGAVDALNDARRRGAKIIVVDPRRSGSAALADRWLRVRPGCDLALLLGIAHVLIAEDLYDHDFVTRYTTGFDELAQAAVAWTPEWAEPMCDVPANDIRATARDLAAAAPAAVVDAGFHGGIGIAYANSTQTARAICLVDVLLGCLGHAGGALNPSTPLALGDLDPAHFAMPPVPCEPKLGSERYPLVDPVRGLCTTIGQSILAGDLRGLIVYASNPGAGYGNADAWLGILQQLDLLVTIDIRWSETARASDFVLPDVTYLEADRGVGTVVGRNDARVF
;
A
#
# COMPACT_ATOMS: atom_id res chain seq x y z
N ALA A 1 8.79 24.68 16.93
CA ALA A 1 7.84 23.80 16.21
C ALA A 1 8.52 22.52 15.72
N ARG A 2 9.73 22.60 15.10
CA ARG A 2 10.42 21.45 14.48
C ARG A 2 10.68 20.28 15.44
N ALA A 3 10.90 20.53 16.74
CA ALA A 3 11.13 19.48 17.73
C ALA A 3 9.83 18.78 18.21
N LEU A 4 8.65 19.16 17.67
CA LEU A 4 7.37 18.52 17.95
C LEU A 4 6.96 17.64 16.76
N GLY A 5 6.53 16.43 17.03
CA GLY A 5 5.97 15.50 16.05
C GLY A 5 4.61 14.99 16.45
N MET A 6 3.91 14.40 15.48
CA MET A 6 2.68 13.66 15.71
C MET A 6 2.73 12.35 14.93
N THR A 7 2.37 11.26 15.57
CA THR A 7 2.15 9.98 14.89
C THR A 7 0.69 9.59 14.93
N LEU A 8 0.20 9.10 13.79
CA LEU A 8 -1.20 8.76 13.57
C LEU A 8 -1.35 7.27 13.37
N GLY A 9 -2.45 6.71 13.84
CA GLY A 9 -2.89 5.36 13.49
C GLY A 9 -3.32 5.25 12.03
N VAL A 10 -4.07 4.20 11.72
CA VAL A 10 -4.62 4.00 10.37
C VAL A 10 -5.46 5.21 9.97
N PRO A 11 -5.33 5.70 8.73
CA PRO A 11 -5.98 6.93 8.29
C PRO A 11 -7.49 6.91 8.50
N SER A 12 -7.94 7.94 9.19
CA SER A 12 -9.34 8.29 9.38
C SER A 12 -9.58 9.71 8.85
N PHE A 13 -10.82 10.18 8.89
CA PHE A 13 -11.15 11.57 8.58
C PHE A 13 -10.36 12.58 9.42
N ASP A 14 -10.00 12.19 10.63
CA ASP A 14 -9.26 13.02 11.58
C ASP A 14 -7.84 13.33 11.11
N ARG A 15 -7.31 12.57 10.14
CA ARG A 15 -5.98 12.82 9.54
C ARG A 15 -5.86 14.26 9.02
N TYR A 16 -6.89 14.79 8.38
CA TYR A 16 -6.91 16.16 7.90
C TYR A 16 -6.69 17.15 9.06
N TRP A 17 -7.38 16.98 10.17
CA TRP A 17 -7.27 17.84 11.33
C TRP A 17 -5.91 17.75 12.01
N ALA A 18 -5.33 16.55 12.06
CA ALA A 18 -3.99 16.32 12.59
C ALA A 18 -2.92 17.07 11.77
N TYR A 19 -2.96 16.95 10.45
CA TYR A 19 -2.05 17.72 9.58
C TYR A 19 -2.30 19.23 9.71
N ARG A 20 -3.56 19.65 9.70
CA ARG A 20 -3.93 21.05 9.84
C ARG A 20 -3.39 21.66 11.14
N PHE A 21 -3.53 20.95 12.24
CA PHE A 21 -3.03 21.37 13.56
C PHE A 21 -1.51 21.50 13.56
N MET A 22 -0.79 20.49 13.09
CA MET A 22 0.66 20.49 13.08
C MET A 22 1.24 21.54 12.13
N HIS A 23 0.65 21.71 10.96
CA HIS A 23 1.07 22.77 10.03
C HIS A 23 0.79 24.17 10.58
N ALA A 24 -0.33 24.38 11.27
CA ALA A 24 -0.61 25.65 11.97
C ALA A 24 0.42 25.95 13.07
N LEU A 25 0.95 24.94 13.73
CA LEU A 25 2.08 25.07 14.67
C LEU A 25 3.44 25.27 13.97
N GLY A 26 3.51 25.12 12.65
CA GLY A 26 4.75 25.22 11.89
C GLY A 26 5.62 23.94 11.97
N SER A 27 5.04 22.79 12.31
CA SER A 27 5.77 21.50 12.30
C SER A 27 5.39 20.66 11.09
N PRO A 28 6.38 20.18 10.31
CA PRO A 28 6.16 19.21 9.23
C PRO A 28 6.03 17.76 9.73
N ASN A 29 6.35 17.49 10.99
CA ASN A 29 6.59 16.16 11.52
C ASN A 29 5.29 15.40 11.86
N VAL A 30 4.49 15.08 10.84
CA VAL A 30 3.32 14.20 10.97
C VAL A 30 3.65 12.88 10.28
N TYR A 31 3.53 11.76 10.99
CA TYR A 31 3.89 10.42 10.53
C TYR A 31 2.67 9.50 10.56
N GLY A 32 2.28 8.96 9.42
CA GLY A 32 1.22 7.96 9.34
C GLY A 32 1.72 6.55 9.67
N ALA A 33 0.80 5.66 10.02
CA ALA A 33 1.08 4.24 10.21
C ALA A 33 1.57 3.54 8.93
N ASP A 34 1.40 4.17 7.77
CA ASP A 34 1.81 3.64 6.46
C ASP A 34 3.29 3.22 6.45
N GLY A 35 4.15 3.93 7.20
CA GLY A 35 5.57 3.62 7.34
C GLY A 35 5.85 2.25 7.96
N ALA A 36 4.95 1.73 8.78
CA ALA A 36 5.02 0.39 9.37
C ALA A 36 4.12 -0.62 8.67
N CYS A 37 3.48 -0.25 7.55
CA CYS A 37 2.48 -1.08 6.89
C CYS A 37 2.78 -1.25 5.39
N GLU A 38 2.59 -0.22 4.60
CA GLU A 38 2.51 -0.32 3.14
C GLU A 38 3.42 0.65 2.37
N VAL A 39 4.29 1.37 3.04
CA VAL A 39 5.13 2.41 2.39
C VAL A 39 5.92 1.88 1.19
N SER A 40 6.42 0.65 1.25
CA SER A 40 7.13 0.01 0.13
C SER A 40 6.26 -0.11 -1.11
N ARG A 41 4.99 -0.51 -0.92
CA ARG A 41 4.00 -0.63 -1.98
C ARG A 41 3.69 0.73 -2.59
N LEU A 42 3.36 1.70 -1.74
CA LEU A 42 3.03 3.05 -2.16
C LEU A 42 4.20 3.69 -2.91
N THR A 43 5.41 3.58 -2.38
CA THR A 43 6.63 4.07 -3.04
C THR A 43 6.81 3.43 -4.43
N GLY A 44 6.66 2.11 -4.53
CA GLY A 44 6.78 1.41 -5.82
C GLY A 44 5.76 1.88 -6.85
N TRP A 45 4.52 2.04 -6.44
CA TRP A 45 3.43 2.49 -7.32
C TRP A 45 3.52 3.96 -7.69
N GLU A 46 3.78 4.83 -6.74
CA GLU A 46 3.90 6.28 -6.96
C GLU A 46 5.06 6.62 -7.90
N HIS A 47 6.20 5.94 -7.74
CA HIS A 47 7.34 6.11 -8.66
C HIS A 47 7.15 5.45 -10.03
N SER A 48 6.21 4.52 -10.18
CA SER A 48 5.93 3.87 -11.46
C SER A 48 4.75 4.51 -12.20
N LEU A 49 3.68 4.86 -11.47
CA LEU A 49 2.40 5.30 -12.04
C LEU A 49 2.00 6.72 -11.63
N GLY A 50 2.62 7.28 -10.59
CA GLY A 50 2.19 8.54 -9.97
C GLY A 50 0.98 8.42 -9.04
N TYR A 51 0.41 7.23 -8.87
CA TYR A 51 -0.74 6.95 -8.00
C TYR A 51 -0.78 5.49 -7.55
N SER A 52 -1.62 5.20 -6.55
CA SER A 52 -1.90 3.82 -6.12
C SER A 52 -3.11 3.28 -6.88
N PRO A 53 -2.96 2.25 -7.72
CA PRO A 53 -4.06 1.71 -8.50
C PRO A 53 -5.06 0.92 -7.65
N ALA A 54 -6.29 0.83 -8.13
CA ALA A 54 -7.36 0.02 -7.56
C ALA A 54 -7.86 -0.98 -8.60
N SER A 55 -8.09 -2.23 -8.18
CA SER A 55 -8.58 -3.29 -9.06
C SER A 55 -10.08 -3.19 -9.32
N ASP A 56 -10.51 -3.25 -10.57
CA ASP A 56 -11.92 -3.28 -10.95
C ASP A 56 -12.46 -4.72 -10.99
N LEU A 57 -12.84 -5.25 -9.83
CA LEU A 57 -13.39 -6.60 -9.70
C LEU A 57 -14.74 -6.77 -10.40
N ALA A 58 -15.46 -5.67 -10.65
CA ALA A 58 -16.79 -5.75 -11.28
C ALA A 58 -16.73 -6.20 -12.74
N HIS A 59 -15.61 -5.92 -13.42
CA HIS A 59 -15.48 -6.17 -14.85
C HIS A 59 -14.28 -7.05 -15.21
N THR A 60 -13.47 -7.47 -14.25
CA THR A 60 -12.27 -8.28 -14.52
C THR A 60 -12.63 -9.66 -15.08
N ASN A 61 -11.81 -10.13 -16.02
CA ASN A 61 -11.85 -11.47 -16.59
C ASN A 61 -10.72 -12.36 -16.04
N CYS A 62 -9.65 -11.77 -15.51
CA CYS A 62 -8.59 -12.49 -14.83
C CYS A 62 -7.98 -11.62 -13.72
N ILE A 63 -7.89 -12.16 -12.52
CA ILE A 63 -7.21 -11.48 -11.42
C ILE A 63 -6.16 -12.39 -10.80
N MET A 64 -4.96 -11.84 -10.59
CA MET A 64 -3.89 -12.48 -9.83
C MET A 64 -3.73 -11.78 -8.48
N TYR A 65 -4.15 -12.43 -7.40
CA TYR A 65 -3.90 -11.96 -6.04
C TYR A 65 -2.50 -12.35 -5.58
N LEU A 66 -1.70 -11.35 -5.25
CA LEU A 66 -0.33 -11.53 -4.77
C LEU A 66 -0.26 -11.23 -3.26
N GLY A 67 -0.06 -12.27 -2.45
CA GLY A 67 0.00 -12.14 -0.99
C GLY A 67 -1.26 -11.54 -0.38
N ARG A 68 -2.42 -11.81 -0.95
CA ARG A 68 -3.72 -11.29 -0.51
C ARG A 68 -4.76 -12.38 -0.45
N SER A 69 -5.35 -12.58 0.73
CA SER A 69 -6.53 -13.42 0.89
C SER A 69 -7.78 -12.59 1.10
N ILE A 70 -8.57 -12.43 0.06
CA ILE A 70 -9.85 -11.70 0.13
C ILE A 70 -10.82 -12.39 1.10
N VAL A 71 -10.85 -13.72 1.06
CA VAL A 71 -11.78 -14.52 1.89
C VAL A 71 -11.46 -14.41 3.38
N ASP A 72 -10.16 -14.40 3.74
CA ASP A 72 -9.74 -14.46 5.14
C ASP A 72 -9.61 -13.07 5.80
N SER A 73 -9.39 -12.01 5.01
CA SER A 73 -8.94 -10.73 5.56
C SER A 73 -9.49 -9.48 4.86
N SER A 74 -10.60 -9.62 4.14
CA SER A 74 -11.24 -8.47 3.47
C SER A 74 -12.66 -8.20 3.98
N THR A 75 -13.24 -7.09 3.51
CA THR A 75 -14.63 -6.75 3.78
C THR A 75 -15.58 -7.72 3.07
N MET A 76 -16.80 -7.87 3.59
CA MET A 76 -17.85 -8.70 2.98
C MET A 76 -18.09 -8.30 1.51
N GLY A 77 -18.13 -6.98 1.21
CA GLY A 77 -18.32 -6.50 -0.16
C GLY A 77 -17.19 -6.91 -1.12
N ALA A 78 -15.95 -7.06 -0.65
CA ALA A 78 -14.86 -7.57 -1.48
C ALA A 78 -15.00 -9.08 -1.76
N VAL A 79 -15.49 -9.84 -0.78
CA VAL A 79 -15.80 -11.27 -0.95
C VAL A 79 -16.94 -11.46 -1.94
N ASP A 80 -17.99 -10.65 -1.84
CA ASP A 80 -19.12 -10.69 -2.80
C ASP A 80 -18.65 -10.34 -4.21
N ALA A 81 -17.84 -9.29 -4.37
CA ALA A 81 -17.28 -8.90 -5.67
C ALA A 81 -16.41 -10.02 -6.29
N LEU A 82 -15.61 -10.72 -5.47
CA LEU A 82 -14.84 -11.89 -5.92
C LEU A 82 -15.76 -13.03 -6.38
N ASN A 83 -16.80 -13.33 -5.61
CA ASN A 83 -17.79 -14.37 -5.96
C ASN A 83 -18.56 -14.00 -7.24
N ASP A 84 -18.90 -12.74 -7.43
CA ASP A 84 -19.52 -12.25 -8.65
C ASP A 84 -18.59 -12.38 -9.86
N ALA A 85 -17.32 -12.02 -9.71
CA ALA A 85 -16.34 -12.20 -10.78
C ALA A 85 -16.22 -13.69 -11.17
N ARG A 86 -16.13 -14.59 -10.19
CA ARG A 86 -16.12 -16.05 -10.45
C ARG A 86 -17.38 -16.55 -11.15
N ARG A 87 -18.56 -16.08 -10.74
CA ARG A 87 -19.83 -16.44 -11.40
C ARG A 87 -19.88 -15.98 -12.86
N ARG A 88 -19.23 -14.89 -13.21
CA ARG A 88 -19.08 -14.42 -14.60
C ARG A 88 -18.04 -15.22 -15.39
N GLY A 89 -17.28 -16.11 -14.75
CA GLY A 89 -16.24 -16.90 -15.39
C GLY A 89 -14.84 -16.26 -15.35
N ALA A 90 -14.66 -15.23 -14.55
CA ALA A 90 -13.33 -14.64 -14.36
C ALA A 90 -12.36 -15.66 -13.75
N LYS A 91 -11.16 -15.74 -14.29
CA LYS A 91 -10.10 -16.61 -13.80
C LYS A 91 -9.46 -15.99 -12.55
N ILE A 92 -9.36 -16.79 -11.49
CA ILE A 92 -8.76 -16.38 -10.23
C ILE A 92 -7.44 -17.11 -10.03
N ILE A 93 -6.35 -16.35 -9.96
CA ILE A 93 -5.00 -16.83 -9.68
C ILE A 93 -4.60 -16.30 -8.30
N VAL A 94 -4.08 -17.15 -7.43
CA VAL A 94 -3.63 -16.74 -6.10
C VAL A 94 -2.18 -17.15 -5.89
N VAL A 95 -1.35 -16.18 -5.58
CA VAL A 95 0.06 -16.34 -5.21
C VAL A 95 0.16 -16.16 -3.70
N ASP A 96 0.34 -17.26 -2.97
CA ASP A 96 0.35 -17.27 -1.51
C ASP A 96 1.16 -18.49 -1.03
N PRO A 97 2.11 -18.34 -0.11
CA PRO A 97 2.83 -19.47 0.48
C PRO A 97 1.91 -20.42 1.25
N ARG A 98 0.78 -19.92 1.71
CA ARG A 98 -0.26 -20.65 2.45
C ARG A 98 -1.45 -20.92 1.53
N ARG A 99 -2.06 -22.10 1.67
CA ARG A 99 -3.36 -22.36 1.03
C ARG A 99 -4.48 -21.64 1.80
N SER A 100 -4.56 -20.32 1.61
CA SER A 100 -5.56 -19.44 2.20
C SER A 100 -6.97 -19.73 1.69
N GLY A 101 -7.98 -19.12 2.30
CA GLY A 101 -9.36 -19.21 1.84
C GLY A 101 -9.51 -18.80 0.36
N SER A 102 -8.82 -17.75 -0.07
CA SER A 102 -8.80 -17.36 -1.49
C SER A 102 -8.07 -18.38 -2.36
N ALA A 103 -6.96 -18.94 -1.90
CA ALA A 103 -6.22 -19.99 -2.63
C ALA A 103 -7.04 -21.28 -2.78
N ALA A 104 -7.91 -21.58 -1.83
CA ALA A 104 -8.82 -22.73 -1.91
C ALA A 104 -9.91 -22.57 -2.98
N LEU A 105 -10.23 -21.33 -3.36
CA LEU A 105 -11.22 -20.98 -4.38
C LEU A 105 -10.60 -20.65 -5.74
N ALA A 106 -9.27 -20.60 -5.83
CA ALA A 106 -8.54 -20.22 -7.03
C ALA A 106 -8.60 -21.31 -8.13
N ASP A 107 -8.64 -20.88 -9.38
CA ASP A 107 -8.41 -21.75 -10.54
C ASP A 107 -6.94 -22.18 -10.63
N ARG A 108 -6.03 -21.33 -10.15
CA ARG A 108 -4.60 -21.62 -10.03
C ARG A 108 -4.05 -21.07 -8.73
N TRP A 109 -3.42 -21.92 -7.91
CA TRP A 109 -2.69 -21.52 -6.74
C TRP A 109 -1.20 -21.71 -6.96
N LEU A 110 -0.44 -20.63 -6.86
CA LEU A 110 1.01 -20.61 -6.95
C LEU A 110 1.60 -20.51 -5.54
N ARG A 111 2.23 -21.57 -5.07
CA ARG A 111 2.87 -21.59 -3.76
C ARG A 111 4.24 -20.92 -3.84
N VAL A 112 4.28 -19.61 -3.71
CA VAL A 112 5.53 -18.86 -3.77
C VAL A 112 6.34 -18.99 -2.48
N ARG A 113 7.68 -19.02 -2.61
CA ARG A 113 8.57 -18.83 -1.46
C ARG A 113 8.41 -17.41 -0.92
N PRO A 114 8.17 -17.22 0.40
CA PRO A 114 8.02 -15.91 1.00
C PRO A 114 9.16 -14.95 0.63
N GLY A 115 8.80 -13.74 0.16
CA GLY A 115 9.75 -12.70 -0.27
C GLY A 115 10.35 -12.87 -1.67
N CYS A 116 9.94 -13.91 -2.41
CA CYS A 116 10.45 -14.19 -3.77
C CYS A 116 9.44 -13.86 -4.89
N ASP A 117 8.40 -13.11 -4.57
CA ASP A 117 7.36 -12.67 -5.50
C ASP A 117 7.95 -11.88 -6.69
N LEU A 118 9.02 -11.12 -6.46
CA LEU A 118 9.71 -10.37 -7.52
C LEU A 118 10.21 -11.31 -8.63
N ALA A 119 10.81 -12.45 -8.29
CA ALA A 119 11.32 -13.39 -9.28
C ALA A 119 10.19 -13.99 -10.13
N LEU A 120 9.04 -14.30 -9.50
CA LEU A 120 7.83 -14.74 -10.20
C LEU A 120 7.33 -13.69 -11.20
N LEU A 121 7.21 -12.42 -10.76
CA LEU A 121 6.74 -11.33 -11.61
C LEU A 121 7.67 -11.03 -12.77
N LEU A 122 8.99 -11.09 -12.55
CA LEU A 122 9.97 -10.93 -13.63
C LEU A 122 9.90 -12.08 -14.63
N GLY A 123 9.69 -13.32 -14.15
CA GLY A 123 9.43 -14.47 -15.02
C GLY A 123 8.16 -14.33 -15.86
N ILE A 124 7.09 -13.77 -15.29
CA ILE A 124 5.85 -13.45 -16.02
C ILE A 124 6.13 -12.36 -17.06
N ALA A 125 6.82 -11.29 -16.69
CA ALA A 125 7.19 -10.22 -17.63
C ALA A 125 8.04 -10.72 -18.80
N HIS A 126 9.01 -11.62 -18.53
CA HIS A 126 9.78 -12.29 -19.60
C HIS A 126 8.85 -12.99 -20.60
N VAL A 127 7.89 -13.79 -20.12
CA VAL A 127 6.98 -14.53 -21.02
C VAL A 127 6.13 -13.60 -21.84
N LEU A 128 5.58 -12.53 -21.21
CA LEU A 128 4.79 -11.52 -21.92
C LEU A 128 5.58 -10.88 -23.07
N ILE A 129 6.86 -10.58 -22.86
CA ILE A 129 7.71 -9.95 -23.86
C ILE A 129 8.20 -10.97 -24.90
N ALA A 130 8.71 -12.13 -24.46
CA ALA A 130 9.34 -13.12 -25.34
C ALA A 130 8.33 -13.84 -26.25
N GLU A 131 7.07 -13.98 -25.82
CA GLU A 131 6.00 -14.57 -26.59
C GLU A 131 5.12 -13.53 -27.28
N ASP A 132 5.52 -12.25 -27.26
CA ASP A 132 4.81 -11.14 -27.92
C ASP A 132 3.35 -10.99 -27.45
N LEU A 133 3.11 -11.11 -26.14
CA LEU A 133 1.79 -11.11 -25.51
C LEU A 133 1.44 -9.77 -24.85
N TYR A 134 2.28 -8.76 -24.97
CA TYR A 134 2.05 -7.44 -24.39
C TYR A 134 1.26 -6.50 -25.31
N ASP A 135 0.65 -5.47 -24.75
CA ASP A 135 -0.08 -4.44 -25.53
C ASP A 135 0.91 -3.45 -26.15
N HIS A 136 1.20 -3.65 -27.45
CA HIS A 136 2.12 -2.81 -28.22
C HIS A 136 1.69 -1.34 -28.28
N ASP A 137 0.41 -1.10 -28.48
CA ASP A 137 -0.15 0.25 -28.60
C ASP A 137 -0.01 1.01 -27.28
N PHE A 138 -0.37 0.36 -26.17
CA PHE A 138 -0.26 0.93 -24.83
C PHE A 138 1.21 1.22 -24.49
N VAL A 139 2.08 0.24 -24.67
CA VAL A 139 3.52 0.35 -24.36
C VAL A 139 4.15 1.49 -25.18
N THR A 140 3.87 1.55 -26.49
CA THR A 140 4.45 2.58 -27.36
C THR A 140 3.97 3.99 -27.02
N ARG A 141 2.69 4.14 -26.62
CA ARG A 141 2.10 5.48 -26.41
C ARG A 141 2.33 6.03 -25.02
N TYR A 142 2.39 5.17 -24.01
CA TYR A 142 2.29 5.58 -22.61
C TYR A 142 3.49 5.20 -21.76
N THR A 143 4.53 4.57 -22.33
CA THR A 143 5.70 4.16 -21.56
C THR A 143 7.01 4.67 -22.19
N THR A 144 8.08 4.60 -21.42
CA THR A 144 9.46 4.85 -21.86
C THR A 144 10.38 3.77 -21.33
N GLY A 145 11.47 3.46 -22.04
CA GLY A 145 12.47 2.48 -21.60
C GLY A 145 12.09 1.03 -21.88
N PHE A 146 11.18 0.77 -22.82
CA PHE A 146 10.78 -0.60 -23.16
C PHE A 146 11.92 -1.42 -23.77
N ASP A 147 12.77 -0.83 -24.60
CA ASP A 147 13.87 -1.54 -25.25
C ASP A 147 14.89 -2.03 -24.22
N GLU A 148 15.24 -1.19 -23.25
CA GLU A 148 16.12 -1.55 -22.14
C GLU A 148 15.49 -2.63 -21.24
N LEU A 149 14.18 -2.53 -21.01
CA LEU A 149 13.43 -3.55 -20.28
C LEU A 149 13.45 -4.89 -21.02
N ALA A 150 13.15 -4.89 -22.32
CA ALA A 150 13.12 -6.09 -23.14
C ALA A 150 14.50 -6.77 -23.18
N GLN A 151 15.57 -5.99 -23.29
CA GLN A 151 16.92 -6.49 -23.19
C GLN A 151 17.23 -7.14 -21.83
N ALA A 152 16.85 -6.49 -20.73
CA ALA A 152 17.04 -7.02 -19.39
C ALA A 152 16.20 -8.29 -19.14
N ALA A 153 14.97 -8.31 -19.67
CA ALA A 153 14.02 -9.40 -19.49
C ALA A 153 14.51 -10.72 -20.09
N VAL A 154 15.42 -10.69 -21.07
CA VAL A 154 16.02 -11.92 -21.68
C VAL A 154 16.57 -12.89 -20.60
N ALA A 155 17.12 -12.34 -19.51
CA ALA A 155 17.71 -13.13 -18.44
C ALA A 155 16.68 -13.70 -17.44
N TRP A 156 15.45 -13.21 -17.42
CA TRP A 156 14.45 -13.54 -16.40
C TRP A 156 13.54 -14.71 -16.82
N THR A 157 14.12 -15.73 -17.45
CA THR A 157 13.32 -16.87 -17.93
C THR A 157 12.56 -17.55 -16.79
N PRO A 158 11.44 -18.24 -17.06
CA PRO A 158 10.75 -19.03 -16.04
C PRO A 158 11.66 -20.06 -15.35
N GLU A 159 12.63 -20.63 -16.06
CA GLU A 159 13.64 -21.56 -15.49
C GLU A 159 14.62 -20.86 -14.55
N TRP A 160 14.92 -19.58 -14.79
CA TRP A 160 15.68 -18.77 -13.86
C TRP A 160 14.84 -18.42 -12.60
N ALA A 161 13.54 -18.14 -12.75
CA ALA A 161 12.66 -17.78 -11.66
C ALA A 161 12.28 -18.95 -10.75
N GLU A 162 12.07 -20.14 -11.32
CA GLU A 162 11.63 -21.35 -10.61
C GLU A 162 12.43 -21.66 -9.34
N PRO A 163 13.78 -21.80 -9.37
CA PRO A 163 14.56 -22.13 -8.18
C PRO A 163 14.55 -21.01 -7.12
N MET A 164 14.21 -19.79 -7.50
CA MET A 164 14.12 -18.67 -6.58
C MET A 164 12.78 -18.56 -5.87
N CYS A 165 11.69 -18.74 -6.62
CA CYS A 165 10.34 -18.53 -6.09
C CYS A 165 9.59 -19.82 -5.73
N ASP A 166 10.15 -21.01 -6.02
CA ASP A 166 9.52 -22.33 -5.84
C ASP A 166 8.23 -22.54 -6.68
N VAL A 167 8.02 -21.72 -7.72
CA VAL A 167 6.91 -21.87 -8.65
C VAL A 167 7.42 -22.51 -9.93
N PRO A 168 6.84 -23.66 -10.39
CA PRO A 168 7.29 -24.33 -11.60
C PRO A 168 7.26 -23.42 -12.83
N ALA A 169 8.29 -23.50 -13.68
CA ALA A 169 8.42 -22.71 -14.91
C ALA A 169 7.18 -22.78 -15.81
N ASN A 170 6.58 -23.99 -15.89
CA ASN A 170 5.34 -24.17 -16.67
C ASN A 170 4.16 -23.43 -16.08
N ASP A 171 4.06 -23.29 -14.76
CA ASP A 171 2.99 -22.53 -14.10
C ASP A 171 3.20 -21.03 -14.27
N ILE A 172 4.45 -20.56 -14.29
CA ILE A 172 4.80 -19.16 -14.61
C ILE A 172 4.33 -18.82 -16.03
N ARG A 173 4.65 -19.66 -17.03
CA ARG A 173 4.20 -19.49 -18.42
C ARG A 173 2.68 -19.49 -18.54
N ALA A 174 2.05 -20.48 -17.92
CA ALA A 174 0.60 -20.59 -17.96
C ALA A 174 -0.09 -19.39 -17.32
N THR A 175 0.48 -18.83 -16.24
CA THR A 175 -0.04 -17.62 -15.59
C THR A 175 0.09 -16.39 -16.49
N ALA A 176 1.25 -16.19 -17.11
CA ALA A 176 1.45 -15.07 -18.04
C ALA A 176 0.46 -15.11 -19.21
N ARG A 177 0.25 -16.29 -19.81
CA ARG A 177 -0.70 -16.50 -20.91
C ARG A 177 -2.15 -16.32 -20.47
N ASP A 178 -2.51 -16.75 -19.25
CA ASP A 178 -3.85 -16.55 -18.69
C ASP A 178 -4.16 -15.06 -18.50
N LEU A 179 -3.21 -14.29 -17.99
CA LEU A 179 -3.34 -12.83 -17.84
C LEU A 179 -3.45 -12.15 -19.20
N ALA A 180 -2.57 -12.48 -20.15
CA ALA A 180 -2.59 -11.93 -21.49
C ALA A 180 -3.89 -12.23 -22.26
N ALA A 181 -4.43 -13.44 -22.12
CA ALA A 181 -5.68 -13.82 -22.78
C ALA A 181 -6.89 -13.03 -22.25
N ALA A 182 -6.83 -12.49 -21.05
CA ALA A 182 -7.87 -11.67 -20.44
C ALA A 182 -7.65 -10.16 -20.60
N ALA A 183 -6.45 -9.74 -21.03
CA ALA A 183 -6.11 -8.32 -21.19
C ALA A 183 -7.06 -7.63 -22.19
N PRO A 184 -7.38 -6.33 -21.99
CA PRO A 184 -6.97 -5.46 -20.90
C PRO A 184 -7.82 -5.60 -19.61
N ALA A 185 -8.78 -6.52 -19.56
CA ALA A 185 -9.61 -6.77 -18.38
C ALA A 185 -8.95 -7.79 -17.43
N ALA A 186 -7.67 -7.62 -17.20
CA ALA A 186 -6.85 -8.40 -16.27
C ALA A 186 -6.14 -7.48 -15.28
N VAL A 187 -5.80 -7.98 -14.09
CA VAL A 187 -5.11 -7.16 -13.08
C VAL A 187 -4.33 -8.02 -12.09
N VAL A 188 -3.18 -7.50 -11.65
CA VAL A 188 -2.43 -8.02 -10.52
C VAL A 188 -2.78 -7.20 -9.27
N ASP A 189 -3.45 -7.81 -8.32
CA ASP A 189 -3.87 -7.18 -7.07
C ASP A 189 -3.01 -7.68 -5.90
N ALA A 190 -2.37 -6.77 -5.21
CA ALA A 190 -1.46 -7.10 -4.14
C ALA A 190 -2.04 -6.78 -2.77
N GLY A 191 -1.74 -7.64 -1.81
CA GLY A 191 -2.02 -7.39 -0.39
C GLY A 191 -1.10 -6.34 0.22
N PHE A 192 -1.46 -5.88 1.43
CA PHE A 192 -0.66 -4.90 2.17
C PHE A 192 0.64 -5.50 2.74
N HIS A 193 0.67 -6.80 3.03
CA HIS A 193 1.70 -7.47 3.80
C HIS A 193 2.39 -8.64 3.08
N GLY A 194 2.04 -8.94 1.84
CA GLY A 194 2.70 -9.99 1.06
C GLY A 194 4.14 -9.60 0.66
N GLY A 195 4.58 -10.07 -0.49
CA GLY A 195 5.91 -9.75 -1.03
C GLY A 195 6.20 -8.26 -1.24
N ILE A 196 5.17 -7.41 -1.15
CA ILE A 196 5.26 -5.95 -1.19
C ILE A 196 5.18 -5.27 0.17
N GLY A 197 4.99 -6.01 1.25
CA GLY A 197 4.99 -5.48 2.61
C GLY A 197 6.38 -5.07 3.07
N ILE A 198 6.47 -4.33 4.16
CA ILE A 198 7.74 -3.81 4.72
C ILE A 198 8.70 -4.90 5.24
N ALA A 199 8.28 -6.15 5.26
CA ALA A 199 9.07 -7.26 5.80
C ALA A 199 10.24 -7.71 4.90
N TYR A 200 10.25 -7.30 3.61
CA TYR A 200 11.25 -7.76 2.64
C TYR A 200 12.02 -6.59 2.02
N ALA A 201 13.32 -6.76 1.86
CA ALA A 201 14.20 -5.73 1.33
C ALA A 201 13.88 -5.34 -0.13
N ASN A 202 13.28 -6.25 -0.90
CA ASN A 202 12.92 -6.04 -2.32
C ASN A 202 11.47 -5.61 -2.54
N SER A 203 10.70 -5.32 -1.49
CA SER A 203 9.25 -5.05 -1.57
C SER A 203 8.90 -3.89 -2.50
N THR A 204 9.68 -2.80 -2.49
CA THR A 204 9.47 -1.67 -3.41
C THR A 204 9.65 -2.10 -4.87
N GLN A 205 10.65 -2.93 -5.17
CA GLN A 205 10.86 -3.46 -6.52
C GLN A 205 9.77 -4.46 -6.92
N THR A 206 9.27 -5.24 -5.97
CA THR A 206 8.12 -6.13 -6.20
C THR A 206 6.87 -5.32 -6.57
N ALA A 207 6.60 -4.23 -5.86
CA ALA A 207 5.49 -3.34 -6.19
C ALA A 207 5.63 -2.70 -7.58
N ARG A 208 6.85 -2.30 -7.98
CA ARG A 208 7.14 -1.82 -9.34
C ARG A 208 6.93 -2.92 -10.39
N ALA A 209 7.31 -4.16 -10.09
CA ALA A 209 7.12 -5.28 -11.00
C ALA A 209 5.63 -5.64 -11.21
N ILE A 210 4.78 -5.41 -10.22
CA ILE A 210 3.32 -5.49 -10.38
C ILE A 210 2.84 -4.46 -11.41
N CYS A 211 3.24 -3.19 -11.23
CA CYS A 211 2.92 -2.14 -12.22
C CYS A 211 3.42 -2.49 -13.61
N LEU A 212 4.62 -3.07 -13.70
CA LEU A 212 5.21 -3.50 -14.96
C LEU A 212 4.33 -4.54 -15.68
N VAL A 213 3.85 -5.55 -14.95
CA VAL A 213 2.96 -6.57 -15.53
C VAL A 213 1.64 -5.93 -16.00
N ASP A 214 1.01 -5.07 -15.18
CA ASP A 214 -0.23 -4.39 -15.55
C ASP A 214 -0.04 -3.43 -16.76
N VAL A 215 1.12 -2.79 -16.85
CA VAL A 215 1.52 -1.92 -17.99
C VAL A 215 1.69 -2.76 -19.26
N LEU A 216 2.43 -3.87 -19.18
CA LEU A 216 2.64 -4.75 -20.34
C LEU A 216 1.32 -5.31 -20.87
N LEU A 217 0.36 -5.57 -20.00
CA LEU A 217 -0.98 -6.05 -20.38
C LEU A 217 -1.92 -4.93 -20.87
N GLY A 218 -1.51 -3.65 -20.80
CA GLY A 218 -2.37 -2.51 -21.17
C GLY A 218 -3.58 -2.33 -20.23
N CYS A 219 -3.52 -2.83 -19.00
CA CYS A 219 -4.66 -2.89 -18.09
C CYS A 219 -4.98 -1.57 -17.38
N LEU A 220 -4.06 -0.58 -17.44
CA LEU A 220 -4.22 0.68 -16.71
C LEU A 220 -5.33 1.55 -17.32
N GLY A 221 -6.30 1.95 -16.48
CA GLY A 221 -7.41 2.79 -16.91
C GLY A 221 -8.54 2.05 -17.66
N HIS A 222 -8.41 0.74 -17.85
CA HIS A 222 -9.44 -0.08 -18.50
C HIS A 222 -10.39 -0.72 -17.49
N ALA A 223 -11.66 -0.89 -17.88
CA ALA A 223 -12.63 -1.64 -17.11
C ALA A 223 -12.14 -3.10 -16.92
N GLY A 224 -12.17 -3.59 -15.70
CA GLY A 224 -11.64 -4.91 -15.35
C GLY A 224 -10.14 -4.97 -15.10
N GLY A 225 -9.43 -3.87 -15.30
CA GLY A 225 -8.01 -3.70 -15.02
C GLY A 225 -7.73 -2.90 -13.74
N ALA A 226 -6.64 -2.13 -13.78
CA ALA A 226 -6.19 -1.26 -12.70
C ALA A 226 -6.60 0.19 -12.95
N LEU A 227 -7.47 0.73 -12.11
CA LEU A 227 -8.04 2.06 -12.24
C LEU A 227 -7.31 3.06 -11.35
N ASN A 228 -7.28 4.33 -11.77
CA ASN A 228 -6.87 5.42 -10.90
C ASN A 228 -8.06 5.83 -10.00
N PRO A 229 -7.99 5.64 -8.69
CA PRO A 229 -9.07 5.95 -7.76
C PRO A 229 -9.22 7.45 -7.47
N SER A 230 -8.69 8.32 -8.29
CA SER A 230 -8.57 9.76 -8.09
C SER A 230 -9.88 10.55 -8.09
N THR A 231 -10.96 9.99 -7.56
CA THR A 231 -12.13 10.81 -7.22
C THR A 231 -11.82 11.49 -5.88
N PRO A 232 -11.65 12.82 -5.83
CA PRO A 232 -11.50 13.52 -4.57
C PRO A 232 -12.71 13.20 -3.71
N LEU A 233 -12.49 12.82 -2.45
CA LEU A 233 -13.54 12.80 -1.45
C LEU A 233 -14.15 14.19 -1.43
N ALA A 234 -15.39 14.29 -1.85
CA ALA A 234 -16.16 15.49 -1.54
C ALA A 234 -16.29 15.51 -0.02
N LEU A 235 -15.58 16.43 0.63
CA LEU A 235 -15.64 16.61 2.09
C LEU A 235 -16.98 17.24 2.53
N GLY A 236 -18.04 17.04 1.74
CA GLY A 236 -19.38 17.56 2.01
C GLY A 236 -19.38 19.08 2.11
N ASP A 237 -20.07 19.60 3.13
CA ASP A 237 -20.24 21.03 3.35
C ASP A 237 -19.05 21.73 4.03
N LEU A 238 -17.88 21.11 4.10
CA LEU A 238 -16.68 21.77 4.62
C LEU A 238 -16.28 22.89 3.65
N ASP A 239 -16.56 24.12 4.05
CA ASP A 239 -16.14 25.31 3.30
C ASP A 239 -14.61 25.42 3.30
N PRO A 240 -13.94 25.21 2.13
CA PRO A 240 -12.48 25.31 2.06
C PRO A 240 -11.92 26.65 2.54
N ALA A 241 -12.71 27.73 2.47
CA ALA A 241 -12.28 29.04 2.94
C ALA A 241 -12.16 29.09 4.47
N HIS A 242 -13.03 28.38 5.20
CA HIS A 242 -12.99 28.33 6.66
C HIS A 242 -12.03 27.26 7.19
N PHE A 243 -11.82 26.19 6.44
CA PHE A 243 -11.02 25.04 6.87
C PHE A 243 -9.79 24.78 5.99
N ALA A 244 -9.30 25.81 5.29
CA ALA A 244 -8.11 25.69 4.46
C ALA A 244 -6.93 25.08 5.24
N MET A 245 -6.19 24.20 4.58
CA MET A 245 -4.95 23.66 5.13
C MET A 245 -3.92 24.81 5.25
N PRO A 246 -3.33 25.03 6.43
CA PRO A 246 -2.20 25.94 6.54
C PRO A 246 -1.07 25.55 5.59
N PRO A 247 -0.22 26.48 5.16
CA PRO A 247 0.92 26.15 4.32
C PRO A 247 1.74 25.02 4.93
N VAL A 248 2.15 24.07 4.08
CA VAL A 248 3.06 23.00 4.49
C VAL A 248 4.39 23.67 4.89
N PRO A 249 4.92 23.40 6.09
CA PRO A 249 6.23 23.94 6.47
C PRO A 249 7.29 23.57 5.43
N CYS A 250 8.13 24.53 5.06
CA CYS A 250 9.15 24.37 4.02
C CYS A 250 10.25 23.39 4.40
N GLU A 251 10.42 23.10 5.69
CA GLU A 251 11.42 22.17 6.17
C GLU A 251 10.98 20.72 5.97
N PRO A 252 11.89 19.82 5.55
CA PRO A 252 11.57 18.40 5.44
C PRO A 252 11.28 17.80 6.82
N LYS A 253 10.47 16.73 6.85
CA LYS A 253 10.27 15.95 8.07
C LYS A 253 11.58 15.36 8.57
N LEU A 254 11.72 15.28 9.89
CA LEU A 254 12.87 14.61 10.50
C LEU A 254 12.97 13.16 10.01
N GLY A 255 14.18 12.79 9.58
CA GLY A 255 14.50 11.45 9.08
C GLY A 255 14.17 11.20 7.60
N SER A 256 13.49 12.12 6.90
CA SER A 256 13.15 11.96 5.47
C SER A 256 14.38 11.97 4.57
N GLU A 257 15.45 12.67 4.95
CA GLU A 257 16.70 12.75 4.21
C GLU A 257 17.40 11.40 4.02
N ARG A 258 17.11 10.43 4.89
CA ARG A 258 17.67 9.06 4.81
C ARG A 258 16.94 8.17 3.80
N TYR A 259 15.75 8.58 3.39
CA TYR A 259 14.86 7.77 2.54
C TYR A 259 14.26 8.61 1.43
N PRO A 260 15.08 9.05 0.45
CA PRO A 260 14.69 10.04 -0.56
C PRO A 260 13.59 9.56 -1.52
N LEU A 261 13.33 8.26 -1.59
CA LEU A 261 12.25 7.70 -2.41
C LEU A 261 10.89 7.72 -1.71
N VAL A 262 10.87 7.90 -0.38
CA VAL A 262 9.61 7.95 0.36
C VAL A 262 9.00 9.34 0.23
N ASP A 263 7.69 9.37 -0.03
CA ASP A 263 6.93 10.62 -0.07
C ASP A 263 7.17 11.47 1.19
N PRO A 264 7.72 12.68 1.06
CA PRO A 264 8.00 13.54 2.21
C PRO A 264 6.74 13.98 2.97
N VAL A 265 5.56 13.90 2.35
CA VAL A 265 4.29 14.21 3.01
C VAL A 265 3.90 13.09 3.98
N ARG A 266 4.11 11.82 3.63
CA ARG A 266 3.82 10.68 4.53
C ARG A 266 4.86 10.49 5.59
N GLY A 267 6.13 10.55 5.23
CA GLY A 267 7.25 10.22 6.10
C GLY A 267 7.25 8.75 6.53
N LEU A 268 8.21 8.39 7.35
CA LEU A 268 8.34 7.05 7.93
C LEU A 268 8.19 7.11 9.45
N CYS A 269 7.15 6.52 10.01
CA CYS A 269 6.96 6.46 11.45
C CYS A 269 8.12 5.76 12.17
N THR A 270 8.82 4.86 11.50
CA THR A 270 10.01 4.18 12.04
C THR A 270 11.20 5.11 12.26
N THR A 271 11.25 6.30 11.61
CA THR A 271 12.31 7.30 11.84
C THR A 271 12.10 8.11 13.12
N ILE A 272 10.90 8.09 13.68
CA ILE A 272 10.56 8.80 14.93
C ILE A 272 11.55 8.41 16.05
N GLY A 273 11.76 7.11 16.26
CA GLY A 273 12.66 6.63 17.31
C GLY A 273 14.10 7.14 17.14
N GLN A 274 14.60 7.16 15.91
CA GLN A 274 15.94 7.69 15.61
C GLN A 274 16.02 9.20 15.87
N SER A 275 14.98 9.96 15.53
CA SER A 275 14.91 11.40 15.76
C SER A 275 14.81 11.75 17.24
N ILE A 276 14.15 10.92 18.06
CA ILE A 276 14.12 11.07 19.52
C ILE A 276 15.52 10.81 20.09
N LEU A 277 16.16 9.69 19.73
CA LEU A 277 17.49 9.33 20.20
C LEU A 277 18.56 10.35 19.80
N ALA A 278 18.39 11.03 18.68
CA ALA A 278 19.27 12.13 18.24
C ALA A 278 19.01 13.46 18.98
N GLY A 279 17.91 13.57 19.75
CA GLY A 279 17.49 14.80 20.41
C GLY A 279 16.84 15.84 19.50
N ASP A 280 16.59 15.48 18.23
CA ASP A 280 15.94 16.36 17.26
C ASP A 280 14.43 16.47 17.51
N LEU A 281 13.80 15.37 17.93
CA LEU A 281 12.40 15.31 18.33
C LEU A 281 12.29 15.22 19.85
N ARG A 282 11.68 16.24 20.45
CA ARG A 282 11.59 16.37 21.92
C ARG A 282 10.15 16.26 22.43
N GLY A 283 9.17 16.48 21.58
CA GLY A 283 7.76 16.29 21.90
C GLY A 283 7.07 15.41 20.87
N LEU A 284 6.19 14.52 21.31
CA LEU A 284 5.41 13.65 20.44
C LEU A 284 3.95 13.61 20.89
N ILE A 285 3.07 13.84 19.94
CA ILE A 285 1.64 13.59 20.09
C ILE A 285 1.32 12.26 19.38
N VAL A 286 0.77 11.31 20.10
CA VAL A 286 0.34 10.01 19.58
C VAL A 286 -1.18 10.01 19.49
N TYR A 287 -1.71 9.92 18.28
CA TYR A 287 -3.15 9.93 18.04
C TYR A 287 -3.63 8.63 17.40
N ALA A 288 -4.53 7.94 18.08
CA ALA A 288 -5.12 6.67 17.66
C ALA A 288 -4.05 5.64 17.23
N SER A 289 -2.91 5.62 17.91
CA SER A 289 -1.75 4.78 17.62
C SER A 289 -1.11 4.29 18.92
N ASN A 290 -0.40 3.19 18.86
CA ASN A 290 0.29 2.61 20.02
C ASN A 290 1.73 2.18 19.63
N PRO A 291 2.67 3.14 19.45
CA PRO A 291 4.07 2.83 19.14
C PRO A 291 4.72 1.88 20.12
N GLY A 292 4.36 1.97 21.41
CA GLY A 292 4.86 1.10 22.49
C GLY A 292 4.53 -0.39 22.32
N ALA A 293 3.64 -0.75 21.39
CA ALA A 293 3.35 -2.16 21.08
C ALA A 293 3.31 -2.44 19.58
N GLY A 294 2.99 -1.43 18.75
CA GLY A 294 2.68 -1.63 17.32
C GLY A 294 3.89 -1.57 16.38
N TYR A 295 5.02 -0.99 16.80
CA TYR A 295 6.18 -0.80 15.92
C TYR A 295 7.27 -1.85 16.08
N GLY A 296 6.98 -2.95 16.76
CA GLY A 296 7.94 -4.01 17.08
C GLY A 296 8.87 -3.64 18.24
N ASN A 297 9.42 -4.63 18.93
CA ASN A 297 10.28 -4.45 20.13
C ASN A 297 9.73 -3.42 21.13
N ALA A 298 8.63 -3.78 21.78
CA ALA A 298 7.85 -2.89 22.66
C ALA A 298 8.72 -2.24 23.77
N ASP A 299 9.60 -3.02 24.40
CA ASP A 299 10.46 -2.50 25.49
C ASP A 299 11.42 -1.42 24.99
N ALA A 300 12.01 -1.62 23.79
CA ALA A 300 12.87 -0.60 23.18
C ALA A 300 12.09 0.67 22.84
N TRP A 301 10.89 0.54 22.31
CA TRP A 301 10.05 1.69 21.99
C TRP A 301 9.62 2.46 23.23
N LEU A 302 9.19 1.78 24.29
CA LEU A 302 8.86 2.44 25.56
C LEU A 302 10.07 3.18 26.14
N GLY A 303 11.26 2.58 26.10
CA GLY A 303 12.49 3.24 26.53
C GLY A 303 12.88 4.46 25.69
N ILE A 304 12.58 4.44 24.37
CA ILE A 304 12.79 5.60 23.49
C ILE A 304 11.79 6.71 23.83
N LEU A 305 10.52 6.39 23.98
CA LEU A 305 9.46 7.36 24.27
C LEU A 305 9.71 8.09 25.61
N GLN A 306 10.32 7.42 26.59
CA GLN A 306 10.68 8.02 27.88
C GLN A 306 11.78 9.10 27.79
N GLN A 307 12.47 9.24 26.65
CA GLN A 307 13.47 10.28 26.42
C GLN A 307 12.88 11.59 25.92
N LEU A 308 11.58 11.62 25.63
CA LEU A 308 10.88 12.84 25.24
C LEU A 308 10.68 13.76 26.43
N ASP A 309 10.74 15.06 26.19
CA ASP A 309 10.36 16.08 27.18
C ASP A 309 8.83 16.16 27.36
N LEU A 310 8.09 15.73 26.32
CA LEU A 310 6.63 15.75 26.32
C LEU A 310 6.10 14.59 25.45
N LEU A 311 5.33 13.72 26.06
CA LEU A 311 4.55 12.68 25.38
C LEU A 311 3.06 12.85 25.68
N VAL A 312 2.28 13.10 24.65
CA VAL A 312 0.82 13.23 24.74
C VAL A 312 0.18 12.10 23.94
N THR A 313 -0.75 11.37 24.53
CA THR A 313 -1.54 10.36 23.83
C THR A 313 -3.01 10.75 23.77
N ILE A 314 -3.60 10.65 22.57
CA ILE A 314 -5.04 10.81 22.32
C ILE A 314 -5.55 9.43 21.91
N ASP A 315 -6.31 8.77 22.78
CA ASP A 315 -6.76 7.37 22.58
C ASP A 315 -8.08 7.12 23.30
N ILE A 316 -8.77 6.08 22.87
CA ILE A 316 -10.04 5.61 23.49
C ILE A 316 -9.80 4.67 24.67
N ARG A 317 -8.56 4.26 24.92
CA ARG A 317 -8.20 3.31 25.99
C ARG A 317 -6.78 3.50 26.48
N TRP A 318 -6.50 2.89 27.66
CA TRP A 318 -5.16 2.84 28.23
C TRP A 318 -4.27 1.81 27.50
N SER A 319 -3.63 2.25 26.42
CA SER A 319 -2.60 1.50 25.73
C SER A 319 -1.25 1.57 26.48
N GLU A 320 -0.25 0.80 26.04
CA GLU A 320 1.10 0.84 26.56
C GLU A 320 1.70 2.23 26.43
N THR A 321 1.52 2.87 25.28
CA THR A 321 1.95 4.25 25.03
C THR A 321 1.22 5.24 25.92
N ALA A 322 -0.12 5.10 26.08
CA ALA A 322 -0.90 5.98 26.96
C ALA A 322 -0.43 5.91 28.43
N ARG A 323 -0.06 4.72 28.90
CA ARG A 323 0.47 4.56 30.27
C ARG A 323 1.85 5.20 30.48
N ALA A 324 2.63 5.36 29.40
CA ALA A 324 3.94 6.00 29.43
C ALA A 324 3.88 7.50 29.18
N SER A 325 2.70 8.06 28.88
CA SER A 325 2.53 9.46 28.50
C SER A 325 2.42 10.40 29.71
N ASP A 326 2.90 11.64 29.53
CA ASP A 326 2.71 12.73 30.49
C ASP A 326 1.26 13.18 30.56
N PHE A 327 0.58 13.19 29.39
CA PHE A 327 -0.82 13.55 29.30
C PHE A 327 -1.57 12.56 28.41
N VAL A 328 -2.77 12.18 28.86
CA VAL A 328 -3.68 11.36 28.08
C VAL A 328 -4.99 12.14 27.88
N LEU A 329 -5.34 12.37 26.63
CA LEU A 329 -6.59 13.00 26.24
C LEU A 329 -7.54 11.89 25.76
N PRO A 330 -8.70 11.72 26.41
CA PRO A 330 -9.66 10.71 25.99
C PRO A 330 -10.30 11.12 24.66
N ASP A 331 -10.34 10.19 23.71
CA ASP A 331 -11.12 10.31 22.48
C ASP A 331 -12.42 9.51 22.59
N VAL A 332 -13.34 9.74 21.66
CA VAL A 332 -14.59 9.01 21.54
C VAL A 332 -14.46 7.83 20.60
N THR A 333 -15.22 6.77 20.85
CA THR A 333 -15.30 5.65 19.92
C THR A 333 -16.10 6.03 18.66
N TYR A 334 -15.96 5.24 17.58
CA TYR A 334 -16.74 5.46 16.36
C TYR A 334 -18.27 5.33 16.57
N LEU A 335 -18.69 4.69 17.65
CA LEU A 335 -20.12 4.61 18.04
C LEU A 335 -20.63 5.86 18.76
N GLU A 336 -19.75 6.70 19.26
CA GLU A 336 -20.06 7.91 20.01
C GLU A 336 -19.88 9.18 19.17
N ALA A 337 -19.20 9.07 18.03
CA ALA A 337 -18.92 10.18 17.14
C ALA A 337 -19.88 10.14 15.95
N ASP A 338 -20.44 11.30 15.61
CA ASP A 338 -21.07 11.53 14.31
C ASP A 338 -19.94 11.73 13.26
N ARG A 339 -19.27 10.64 12.96
CA ARG A 339 -18.23 10.63 11.93
C ARG A 339 -18.90 10.19 10.63
N GLY A 340 -18.85 11.04 9.63
CA GLY A 340 -19.30 10.67 8.29
C GLY A 340 -18.71 9.32 7.87
N VAL A 341 -19.49 8.50 7.21
CA VAL A 341 -19.06 7.16 6.77
C VAL A 341 -17.87 7.31 5.83
N GLY A 342 -16.74 6.72 6.19
CA GLY A 342 -15.55 6.71 5.36
C GLY A 342 -15.82 6.03 4.03
N THR A 343 -15.44 6.67 2.93
CA THR A 343 -15.44 5.99 1.63
C THR A 343 -14.40 4.90 1.66
N VAL A 344 -14.82 3.68 1.37
CA VAL A 344 -13.89 2.62 0.97
C VAL A 344 -13.37 3.01 -0.41
N VAL A 345 -12.16 3.52 -0.45
CA VAL A 345 -11.47 3.88 -1.69
C VAL A 345 -11.31 2.62 -2.52
N GLY A 346 -11.74 2.64 -3.76
CA GLY A 346 -11.46 1.53 -4.65
C GLY A 346 -12.33 1.39 -5.88
N ARG A 347 -13.16 2.40 -6.23
CA ARG A 347 -13.92 2.34 -7.49
C ARG A 347 -14.13 3.73 -8.07
N ASN A 348 -14.16 3.83 -9.40
CA ASN A 348 -14.59 5.03 -10.12
C ASN A 348 -16.06 5.39 -9.84
N ASP A 349 -16.82 4.46 -9.27
CA ASP A 349 -18.20 4.60 -8.82
C ASP A 349 -18.26 4.71 -7.28
N ALA A 350 -17.35 5.47 -6.68
CA ALA A 350 -17.36 5.71 -5.24
C ALA A 350 -18.77 6.12 -4.78
N ARG A 351 -19.48 5.17 -4.18
CA ARG A 351 -20.76 5.44 -3.54
C ARG A 351 -20.47 5.89 -2.13
N VAL A 352 -20.84 7.11 -1.85
CA VAL A 352 -20.94 7.63 -0.48
C VAL A 352 -22.15 6.93 0.16
N PHE A 353 -21.91 6.17 1.20
CA PHE A 353 -22.97 5.62 2.03
C PHE A 353 -23.17 6.50 3.23
#